data_ddeca7ce5d654d1e3b5c1764db0315ff
#
_entry.id   ddeca7ce5d654d1e3b5c1764db0315ff
#
_cell.length_a   1.000
_cell.length_b   1.000
_cell.length_c   1.000
_cell.angle_alpha   90.00
_cell.angle_beta   90.00
_cell.angle_gamma   90.00
#
_symmetry.space_group_name_H-M   'P 1'
#
loop_
_entity.id
_entity.type
_entity.pdbx_description
1 polymer ?
#
loop_
_entity_poly.entity_id
_entity_poly.type
_entity_poly.pdbx_seq_one_letter_code
_entity_poly.pdbx_strand_id
1 'polypeptide(L)'
;MYKLPSILLIALSFAITTDEIYDNSWALIVGINDYENVQDLNYAVEDALAIKNLLINNYHFPRSNVRVLTDSEATQGKIKKELSNLVKYAGKKDRIIFFFAGHGDTEALGIEEGDMGFLIPYDGDLEDKYLTAIDMDELKRFSKLPRA
;
A
#
# COMPACT_ATOMS: atom_id res chain seq x y z
N MET A 1 -5.56 -66.77 -1.17
CA MET A 1 -6.00 -65.56 -0.48
C MET A 1 -4.80 -64.63 -0.38
N TYR A 2 -4.63 -63.73 -1.38
CA TYR A 2 -3.47 -62.84 -1.43
C TYR A 2 -3.79 -61.55 -0.64
N LYS A 3 -3.03 -61.30 0.44
CA LYS A 3 -3.10 -60.02 1.17
C LYS A 3 -2.31 -58.98 0.38
N LEU A 4 -3.00 -57.99 -0.17
CA LEU A 4 -2.38 -56.76 -0.73
C LEU A 4 -1.76 -55.95 0.43
N PRO A 5 -0.52 -55.50 0.32
CA PRO A 5 0.05 -54.60 1.31
C PRO A 5 -0.60 -53.22 1.21
N SER A 6 -1.06 -52.70 2.34
CA SER A 6 -1.56 -51.31 2.44
C SER A 6 -0.39 -50.34 2.23
N ILE A 7 -0.37 -49.70 1.07
CA ILE A 7 0.58 -48.61 0.80
C ILE A 7 0.07 -47.38 1.55
N LEU A 8 0.75 -46.99 2.63
CA LEU A 8 0.52 -45.76 3.34
C LEU A 8 1.16 -44.60 2.52
N LEU A 9 0.33 -43.86 1.79
CA LEU A 9 0.77 -42.66 1.05
C LEU A 9 0.90 -41.51 2.04
N ILE A 10 2.12 -41.20 2.50
CA ILE A 10 2.40 -40.02 3.29
C ILE A 10 2.54 -38.86 2.31
N ALA A 11 1.49 -38.01 2.19
CA ALA A 11 1.57 -36.76 1.48
C ALA A 11 2.29 -35.74 2.37
N LEU A 12 3.56 -35.45 2.07
CA LEU A 12 4.27 -34.33 2.66
C LEU A 12 3.78 -33.05 1.95
N SER A 13 2.89 -32.32 2.59
CA SER A 13 2.52 -30.97 2.14
C SER A 13 3.55 -29.97 2.70
N PHE A 14 4.38 -29.42 1.84
CA PHE A 14 5.22 -28.26 2.17
C PHE A 14 4.34 -27.03 2.09
N ALA A 15 4.00 -26.42 3.22
CA ALA A 15 3.41 -25.10 3.27
C ALA A 15 4.54 -24.07 3.17
N ILE A 16 4.62 -23.35 2.05
CA ILE A 16 5.52 -22.20 1.92
C ILE A 16 4.96 -21.08 2.79
N THR A 17 5.72 -20.63 3.77
CA THR A 17 5.35 -19.47 4.60
C THR A 17 5.74 -18.17 3.89
N THR A 18 5.09 -17.05 4.25
CA THR A 18 5.45 -15.74 3.69
C THR A 18 6.89 -15.34 4.00
N ASP A 19 7.45 -15.83 5.08
CA ASP A 19 8.84 -15.58 5.51
C ASP A 19 9.87 -16.30 4.63
N GLU A 20 9.43 -17.33 3.89
CA GLU A 20 10.28 -18.02 2.89
C GLU A 20 10.33 -17.26 1.55
N ILE A 21 9.36 -16.33 1.31
CA ILE A 21 9.26 -15.58 0.06
C ILE A 21 9.88 -14.18 0.20
N TYR A 22 9.68 -13.54 1.37
CA TYR A 22 10.11 -12.18 1.63
C TYR A 22 10.95 -12.11 2.90
N ASP A 23 12.08 -11.39 2.84
CA ASP A 23 12.95 -11.19 4.00
C ASP A 23 12.27 -10.29 5.05
N ASN A 24 11.57 -9.23 4.61
CA ASN A 24 10.79 -8.33 5.45
C ASN A 24 9.51 -7.86 4.76
N SER A 25 8.66 -7.19 5.54
CA SER A 25 7.39 -6.62 5.07
C SER A 25 7.23 -5.21 5.60
N TRP A 26 6.89 -4.28 4.70
CA TRP A 26 6.74 -2.86 4.96
C TRP A 26 5.39 -2.39 4.46
N ALA A 27 4.78 -1.45 5.18
CA ALA A 27 3.53 -0.84 4.72
C ALA A 27 3.49 0.66 5.01
N LEU A 28 2.99 1.42 4.05
CA LEU A 28 2.47 2.77 4.23
C LEU A 28 0.96 2.73 3.99
N ILE A 29 0.21 3.14 4.99
CA ILE A 29 -1.25 3.12 5.00
C ILE A 29 -1.72 4.55 5.21
N VAL A 30 -2.58 5.04 4.33
CA VAL A 30 -3.14 6.38 4.38
C VAL A 30 -4.66 6.28 4.45
N GLY A 31 -5.28 7.03 5.35
CA GLY A 31 -6.73 7.15 5.46
C GLY A 31 -7.11 8.59 5.79
N ILE A 32 -7.96 9.22 4.97
CA ILE A 32 -8.31 10.62 5.11
C ILE A 32 -9.82 10.78 5.11
N ASN A 33 -10.38 11.18 6.25
CA ASN A 33 -11.77 11.59 6.39
C ASN A 33 -11.89 13.12 6.24
N ASP A 34 -11.08 13.85 7.01
CA ASP A 34 -11.10 15.32 7.07
C ASP A 34 -10.10 15.90 6.06
N TYR A 35 -10.53 16.81 5.23
CA TYR A 35 -9.74 17.47 4.18
C TYR A 35 -9.68 18.97 4.39
N GLU A 36 -8.61 19.60 3.90
CA GLU A 36 -8.47 21.07 3.99
C GLU A 36 -9.28 21.79 2.90
N ASN A 37 -9.29 21.27 1.66
CA ASN A 37 -9.83 21.97 0.49
C ASN A 37 -10.89 21.19 -0.29
N VAL A 38 -11.19 19.94 0.08
CA VAL A 38 -12.20 19.12 -0.59
C VAL A 38 -13.22 18.61 0.42
N GLN A 39 -14.32 18.03 -0.05
CA GLN A 39 -15.38 17.53 0.82
C GLN A 39 -14.85 16.39 1.70
N ASP A 40 -15.24 16.38 2.98
CA ASP A 40 -14.92 15.31 3.92
C ASP A 40 -15.53 13.97 3.53
N LEU A 41 -14.87 12.90 3.93
CA LEU A 41 -15.32 11.53 3.79
C LEU A 41 -15.68 10.93 5.16
N ASN A 42 -16.30 9.77 5.12
CA ASN A 42 -16.54 8.94 6.28
C ASN A 42 -15.85 7.59 6.07
N TYR A 43 -15.33 6.99 7.14
CA TYR A 43 -14.80 5.62 7.16
C TYR A 43 -13.42 5.38 6.52
N ALA A 44 -12.80 6.34 5.85
CA ALA A 44 -11.47 6.14 5.23
C ALA A 44 -10.37 5.90 6.29
N VAL A 45 -10.47 6.57 7.43
CA VAL A 45 -9.57 6.36 8.58
C VAL A 45 -9.80 4.97 9.19
N GLU A 46 -11.05 4.57 9.37
CA GLU A 46 -11.42 3.24 9.88
C GLU A 46 -10.92 2.12 8.97
N ASP A 47 -11.04 2.29 7.66
CA ASP A 47 -10.52 1.35 6.65
C ASP A 47 -8.99 1.23 6.74
N ALA A 48 -8.29 2.35 6.85
CA ALA A 48 -6.85 2.39 7.04
C ALA A 48 -6.41 1.63 8.31
N LEU A 49 -7.11 1.84 9.43
CA LEU A 49 -6.84 1.16 10.70
C LEU A 49 -7.19 -0.33 10.63
N ALA A 50 -8.24 -0.72 9.92
CA ALA A 50 -8.59 -2.12 9.68
C ALA A 50 -7.50 -2.84 8.86
N ILE A 51 -7.02 -2.23 7.80
CA ILE A 51 -5.91 -2.76 6.99
C ILE A 51 -4.62 -2.87 7.82
N LYS A 52 -4.27 -1.85 8.61
CA LYS A 52 -3.14 -1.95 9.55
C LYS A 52 -3.24 -3.19 10.44
N ASN A 53 -4.40 -3.37 11.09
CA ASN A 53 -4.61 -4.49 12.01
C ASN A 53 -4.54 -5.83 11.27
N LEU A 54 -5.11 -5.92 10.08
CA LEU A 54 -5.05 -7.10 9.22
C LEU A 54 -3.60 -7.47 8.87
N LEU A 55 -2.80 -6.50 8.41
CA LEU A 55 -1.41 -6.73 8.03
C LEU A 55 -0.56 -7.21 9.22
N ILE A 56 -0.73 -6.60 10.39
CA ILE A 56 0.03 -6.95 11.59
C ILE A 56 -0.39 -8.31 12.14
N ASN A 57 -1.70 -8.53 12.31
CA ASN A 57 -2.20 -9.68 13.06
C ASN A 57 -2.31 -10.95 12.20
N ASN A 58 -2.62 -10.82 10.90
CA ASN A 58 -2.88 -11.94 10.02
C ASN A 58 -1.76 -12.19 9.00
N TYR A 59 -1.04 -11.14 8.59
CA TYR A 59 0.02 -11.24 7.59
C TYR A 59 1.43 -11.04 8.16
N HIS A 60 1.54 -10.95 9.48
CA HIS A 60 2.80 -10.90 10.25
C HIS A 60 3.74 -9.75 9.86
N PHE A 61 3.18 -8.60 9.44
CA PHE A 61 3.98 -7.40 9.24
C PHE A 61 4.55 -6.92 10.58
N PRO A 62 5.86 -6.68 10.69
CA PRO A 62 6.43 -6.10 11.90
C PRO A 62 5.78 -4.73 12.19
N ARG A 63 5.34 -4.50 13.44
CA ARG A 63 4.69 -3.22 13.82
C ARG A 63 5.56 -2.01 13.52
N SER A 64 6.88 -2.15 13.67
CA SER A 64 7.87 -1.10 13.36
C SER A 64 7.91 -0.70 11.89
N ASN A 65 7.47 -1.60 10.99
CA ASN A 65 7.53 -1.42 9.55
C ASN A 65 6.19 -1.00 8.95
N VAL A 66 5.17 -0.81 9.78
CA VAL A 66 3.83 -0.36 9.35
C VAL A 66 3.61 1.08 9.75
N ARG A 67 3.66 1.99 8.79
CA ARG A 67 3.39 3.42 8.98
C ARG A 67 1.95 3.73 8.60
N VAL A 68 1.27 4.49 9.45
CA VAL A 68 -0.09 4.99 9.17
C VAL A 68 -0.07 6.52 9.22
N LEU A 69 -0.71 7.14 8.25
CA LEU A 69 -0.97 8.57 8.20
C LEU A 69 -2.47 8.78 8.07
N THR A 70 -3.04 9.60 8.94
CA THR A 70 -4.48 9.90 8.92
C THR A 70 -4.72 11.41 8.91
N ASP A 71 -5.78 11.84 8.22
CA ASP A 71 -6.26 13.22 8.18
C ASP A 71 -5.11 14.23 8.02
N SER A 72 -4.97 15.21 8.89
CA SER A 72 -3.94 16.26 8.81
C SER A 72 -2.49 15.75 8.83
N GLU A 73 -2.25 14.49 9.18
CA GLU A 73 -0.93 13.87 9.03
C GLU A 73 -0.65 13.40 7.60
N ALA A 74 -1.69 13.21 6.78
CA ALA A 74 -1.61 12.68 5.42
C ALA A 74 -1.43 13.78 4.36
N THR A 75 -0.54 14.75 4.60
CA THR A 75 -0.18 15.77 3.62
C THR A 75 0.63 15.19 2.46
N GLN A 76 0.58 15.84 1.27
CA GLN A 76 1.35 15.42 0.10
C GLN A 76 2.83 15.20 0.44
N GLY A 77 3.45 16.19 1.10
CA GLY A 77 4.85 16.14 1.45
C GLY A 77 5.19 14.98 2.39
N LYS A 78 4.31 14.68 3.37
CA LYS A 78 4.54 13.61 4.33
C LYS A 78 4.36 12.24 3.70
N ILE A 79 3.34 12.05 2.85
CA ILE A 79 3.16 10.80 2.10
C ILE A 79 4.37 10.53 1.20
N LYS A 80 4.83 11.52 0.42
CA LYS A 80 6.01 11.38 -0.45
C LYS A 80 7.29 11.08 0.35
N LYS A 81 7.45 11.69 1.52
CA LYS A 81 8.57 11.39 2.43
C LYS A 81 8.53 9.94 2.90
N GLU A 82 7.38 9.43 3.33
CA GLU A 82 7.26 8.04 3.80
C GLU A 82 7.43 7.04 2.64
N LEU A 83 6.95 7.33 1.45
CA LEU A 83 7.25 6.52 0.24
C LEU A 83 8.75 6.46 -0.03
N SER A 84 9.45 7.60 0.05
CA SER A 84 10.91 7.66 -0.08
C SER A 84 11.62 6.85 1.01
N ASN A 85 11.14 6.89 2.25
CA ASN A 85 11.66 6.08 3.35
C ASN A 85 11.52 4.59 3.07
N LEU A 86 10.36 4.14 2.56
CA LEU A 86 10.14 2.74 2.19
C LEU A 86 11.17 2.26 1.15
N VAL A 87 11.40 3.06 0.10
CA VAL A 87 12.42 2.72 -0.93
C VAL A 87 13.82 2.65 -0.33
N LYS A 88 14.14 3.55 0.60
CA LYS A 88 15.46 3.63 1.23
C LYS A 88 15.75 2.47 2.19
N TYR A 89 14.73 2.00 2.93
CA TYR A 89 14.92 1.02 4.00
C TYR A 89 14.54 -0.40 3.61
N ALA A 90 13.68 -0.59 2.62
CA ALA A 90 13.29 -1.92 2.15
C ALA A 90 14.37 -2.55 1.27
N GLY A 91 14.73 -3.78 1.58
CA GLY A 91 15.66 -4.61 0.79
C GLY A 91 15.02 -5.14 -0.50
N LYS A 92 15.87 -5.72 -1.35
CA LYS A 92 15.44 -6.25 -2.69
C LYS A 92 14.41 -7.38 -2.59
N LYS A 93 14.46 -8.16 -1.52
CA LYS A 93 13.54 -9.27 -1.26
C LYS A 93 12.40 -8.89 -0.32
N ASP A 94 12.28 -7.62 0.08
CA ASP A 94 11.19 -7.19 0.93
C ASP A 94 9.92 -6.94 0.11
N ARG A 95 8.77 -7.22 0.70
CA ARG A 95 7.51 -6.76 0.14
C ARG A 95 7.14 -5.40 0.71
N ILE A 96 6.56 -4.55 -0.14
CA ILE A 96 6.03 -3.25 0.23
C ILE A 96 4.56 -3.19 -0.15
N ILE A 97 3.72 -2.72 0.78
CA ILE A 97 2.31 -2.41 0.53
C ILE A 97 2.13 -0.90 0.72
N PHE A 98 1.53 -0.26 -0.26
CA PHE A 98 0.95 1.07 -0.15
C PHE A 98 -0.56 0.95 -0.25
N PHE A 99 -1.27 1.45 0.77
CA PHE A 99 -2.72 1.48 0.82
C PHE A 99 -3.19 2.93 1.00
N PHE A 100 -4.21 3.32 0.26
CA PHE A 100 -4.80 4.65 0.33
C PHE A 100 -6.32 4.54 0.34
N ALA A 101 -6.95 5.09 1.37
CA ALA A 101 -8.38 5.32 1.46
C ALA A 101 -8.62 6.82 1.55
N GLY A 102 -9.27 7.39 0.54
CA GLY A 102 -9.48 8.82 0.41
C GLY A 102 -9.97 9.19 -0.98
N HIS A 103 -10.02 10.48 -1.29
CA HIS A 103 -10.40 10.96 -2.61
C HIS A 103 -9.36 10.63 -3.68
N GLY A 104 -9.85 10.30 -4.85
CA GLY A 104 -9.09 10.24 -6.09
C GLY A 104 -9.75 11.10 -7.16
N ASP A 105 -8.96 11.52 -8.14
CA ASP A 105 -9.45 12.25 -9.31
C ASP A 105 -8.75 11.77 -10.58
N THR A 106 -9.31 12.10 -11.73
CA THR A 106 -8.74 11.76 -13.04
C THR A 106 -8.71 12.98 -13.95
N GLU A 107 -7.74 13.01 -14.85
CA GLU A 107 -7.65 14.00 -15.92
C GLU A 107 -7.44 13.30 -17.25
N ALA A 108 -8.27 13.62 -18.24
CA ALA A 108 -8.14 13.06 -19.58
C ALA A 108 -6.93 13.68 -20.30
N LEU A 109 -5.97 12.85 -20.72
CA LEU A 109 -4.78 13.31 -21.46
C LEU A 109 -5.01 13.42 -22.98
N GLY A 110 -6.04 12.74 -23.48
CA GLY A 110 -6.37 12.70 -24.91
C GLY A 110 -6.90 11.33 -25.33
N ILE A 111 -7.33 11.22 -26.60
CA ILE A 111 -8.02 10.02 -27.10
C ILE A 111 -7.14 8.77 -27.09
N GLU A 112 -5.84 8.92 -27.25
CA GLU A 112 -4.88 7.81 -27.33
C GLU A 112 -4.02 7.62 -26.06
N GLU A 113 -3.98 8.59 -25.15
CA GLU A 113 -3.09 8.61 -23.99
C GLU A 113 -3.75 8.14 -22.69
N GLY A 114 -5.08 7.99 -22.69
CA GLY A 114 -5.86 7.56 -21.50
C GLY A 114 -6.02 8.67 -20.47
N ASP A 115 -6.31 8.26 -19.22
CA ASP A 115 -6.54 9.18 -18.12
C ASP A 115 -5.36 9.15 -17.14
N MET A 116 -4.96 10.32 -16.67
CA MET A 116 -4.03 10.46 -15.55
C MET A 116 -4.81 10.40 -14.23
N GLY A 117 -4.41 9.51 -13.33
CA GLY A 117 -5.03 9.36 -12.01
C GLY A 117 -4.26 10.09 -10.93
N PHE A 118 -4.99 10.64 -9.98
CA PHE A 118 -4.46 11.36 -8.82
C PHE A 118 -5.04 10.84 -7.52
N LEU A 119 -4.23 10.74 -6.48
CA LEU A 119 -4.66 10.59 -5.10
C LEU A 119 -4.62 11.97 -4.44
N ILE A 120 -5.70 12.34 -3.76
CA ILE A 120 -5.84 13.66 -3.14
C ILE A 120 -5.40 13.54 -1.67
N PRO A 121 -4.29 14.15 -1.26
CA PRO A 121 -3.85 14.18 0.14
C PRO A 121 -4.70 15.19 0.95
N TYR A 122 -4.47 15.24 2.27
CA TYR A 122 -5.17 16.15 3.19
C TYR A 122 -5.17 17.62 2.71
N ASP A 123 -4.00 18.10 2.26
CA ASP A 123 -3.73 19.45 1.74
C ASP A 123 -3.93 19.58 0.23
N GLY A 124 -4.58 18.58 -0.41
CA GLY A 124 -4.83 18.58 -1.84
C GLY A 124 -5.95 19.52 -2.26
N ASP A 125 -5.81 20.09 -3.46
CA ASP A 125 -6.80 20.94 -4.09
C ASP A 125 -7.10 20.43 -5.50
N LEU A 126 -8.38 20.22 -5.81
CA LEU A 126 -8.81 19.71 -7.12
C LEU A 126 -8.59 20.71 -8.27
N GLU A 127 -8.57 22.02 -7.98
CA GLU A 127 -8.28 23.04 -8.98
C GLU A 127 -6.79 23.07 -9.33
N ASP A 128 -5.92 22.77 -8.34
CA ASP A 128 -4.47 22.75 -8.48
C ASP A 128 -3.88 21.33 -8.30
N LYS A 129 -4.59 20.28 -8.73
CA LYS A 129 -4.22 18.88 -8.51
C LYS A 129 -2.83 18.49 -9.05
N TYR A 130 -2.35 19.12 -10.12
CA TYR A 130 -1.00 18.89 -10.65
C TYR A 130 0.11 19.31 -9.67
N LEU A 131 -0.17 20.25 -8.78
CA LEU A 131 0.78 20.73 -7.77
C LEU A 131 0.57 20.06 -6.42
N THR A 132 -0.68 19.76 -6.07
CA THR A 132 -1.08 19.41 -4.69
C THR A 132 -1.43 17.93 -4.52
N ALA A 133 -1.77 17.21 -5.60
CA ALA A 133 -2.10 15.80 -5.55
C ALA A 133 -0.89 14.87 -5.79
N ILE A 134 -1.08 13.59 -5.60
CA ILE A 134 -0.08 12.56 -5.87
C ILE A 134 -0.49 11.85 -7.17
N ASP A 135 0.32 12.02 -8.19
CA ASP A 135 0.17 11.38 -9.49
C ASP A 135 0.42 9.86 -9.40
N MET A 136 -0.47 9.06 -9.99
CA MET A 136 -0.35 7.59 -10.00
C MET A 136 0.91 7.12 -10.75
N ASP A 137 1.40 7.86 -11.73
CA ASP A 137 2.67 7.52 -12.39
C ASP A 137 3.89 7.84 -11.51
N GLU A 138 3.78 8.81 -10.60
CA GLU A 138 4.79 9.01 -9.55
C GLU A 138 4.86 7.77 -8.64
N LEU A 139 3.74 7.21 -8.21
CA LEU A 139 3.70 5.96 -7.44
C LEU A 139 4.33 4.79 -8.19
N LYS A 140 4.05 4.66 -9.49
CA LYS A 140 4.72 3.65 -10.35
C LYS A 140 6.22 3.86 -10.43
N ARG A 141 6.69 5.12 -10.45
CA ARG A 141 8.14 5.42 -10.40
C ARG A 141 8.77 4.98 -9.09
N PHE A 142 8.11 5.25 -7.94
CA PHE A 142 8.58 4.76 -6.64
C PHE A 142 8.72 3.24 -6.61
N SER A 143 7.80 2.50 -7.18
CA SER A 143 7.86 1.02 -7.21
C SER A 143 9.03 0.46 -8.04
N LYS A 144 9.60 1.25 -8.94
CA LYS A 144 10.72 0.87 -9.84
C LYS A 144 12.07 1.35 -9.33
N LEU A 145 12.13 2.16 -8.27
CA LEU A 145 13.40 2.63 -7.73
C LEU A 145 14.22 1.45 -7.16
N PRO A 146 15.56 1.48 -7.35
CA PRO A 146 16.41 0.45 -6.76
C PRO A 146 16.32 0.51 -5.23
N ARG A 147 16.19 -0.67 -4.64
CA ARG A 147 16.18 -0.85 -3.17
C ARG A 147 17.56 -1.26 -2.66
N ALA A 148 17.77 -1.05 -1.38
CA ALA A 148 19.02 -1.38 -0.70
C ALA A 148 19.39 -2.89 -0.77
#